data_0de00c099d8c7c80703ea2e1ce05c9e9
#
_entry.id   0de00c099d8c7c80703ea2e1ce05c9e9
#
_cell.length_a   1.000
_cell.length_b   1.000
_cell.length_c   1.000
_cell.angle_alpha   90.00
_cell.angle_beta   90.00
_cell.angle_gamma   90.00
#
_symmetry.space_group_name_H-M   'P 1'
#
loop_
_entity.id
_entity.type
_entity.pdbx_description
1 polymer ?
#
loop_
_entity_poly.entity_id
_entity_poly.type
_entity_poly.pdbx_seq_one_letter_code
_entity_poly.pdbx_strand_id
1 'polypeptide(L)'
;YINNFILKKTKDKYDLIFVKSSEFISENLIKELKIRSKKIIAYIPDNPFVKRDKKRWSFFKNAAAHYDKLVFIQKSRIGLAKKNNLKNTYLVWPSFEQHIHKKHHISKIEKKRYKNEIVFIGTWFPERGKFFYKLNKLGLNIKIYGTRWKKDPNFEFMKKNITLGHVGNPKYS
;
A
#
# COMPACT_ATOMS: atom_id res chain seq x y z
N TYR A 1 -0.73 -18.32 15.37
CA TYR A 1 -1.32 -17.43 16.40
C TYR A 1 -2.44 -16.55 15.81
N ILE A 2 -2.19 -15.72 14.78
CA ILE A 2 -3.19 -14.81 14.17
C ILE A 2 -4.42 -15.57 13.64
N ASN A 3 -4.24 -16.65 12.93
CA ASN A 3 -5.34 -17.42 12.35
C ASN A 3 -6.28 -17.99 13.45
N ASN A 4 -5.72 -18.53 14.52
CA ASN A 4 -6.52 -19.04 15.65
C ASN A 4 -7.26 -17.91 16.37
N PHE A 5 -6.65 -16.73 16.50
CA PHE A 5 -7.31 -15.55 17.06
C PHE A 5 -8.52 -15.14 16.21
N ILE A 6 -8.36 -15.06 14.88
CA ILE A 6 -9.46 -14.72 13.97
C ILE A 6 -10.60 -15.73 14.09
N LEU A 7 -10.30 -17.04 14.07
CA LEU A 7 -11.33 -18.09 14.20
C LEU A 7 -12.11 -18.01 15.52
N LYS A 8 -11.43 -17.66 16.61
CA LYS A 8 -12.09 -17.46 17.92
C LYS A 8 -13.03 -16.25 17.93
N LYS A 9 -12.73 -15.22 17.13
CA LYS A 9 -13.53 -13.98 17.07
C LYS A 9 -14.64 -14.03 16.02
N THR A 10 -14.52 -14.88 15.00
CA THR A 10 -15.50 -15.01 13.91
C THR A 10 -16.39 -16.25 14.13
N LYS A 11 -17.22 -16.23 15.17
CA LYS A 11 -18.09 -17.38 15.53
C LYS A 11 -19.38 -17.45 14.73
N ASP A 12 -19.90 -16.30 14.29
CA ASP A 12 -21.19 -16.17 13.65
C ASP A 12 -21.14 -16.48 12.15
N LYS A 13 -22.31 -16.49 11.52
CA LYS A 13 -22.48 -16.54 10.07
C LYS A 13 -22.46 -15.11 9.51
N TYR A 14 -21.81 -14.94 8.37
CA TYR A 14 -21.67 -13.66 7.69
C TYR A 14 -22.16 -13.73 6.25
N ASP A 15 -22.77 -12.68 5.75
CA ASP A 15 -23.06 -12.57 4.31
C ASP A 15 -21.79 -12.31 3.53
N LEU A 16 -20.86 -11.52 4.10
CA LEU A 16 -19.60 -11.15 3.48
C LEU A 16 -18.50 -11.04 4.52
N ILE A 17 -17.36 -11.69 4.23
CA ILE A 17 -16.10 -11.42 4.91
C ILE A 17 -15.20 -10.64 3.96
N PHE A 18 -14.79 -9.44 4.40
CA PHE A 18 -13.87 -8.58 3.65
C PHE A 18 -12.49 -8.60 4.29
N VAL A 19 -11.50 -9.10 3.57
CA VAL A 19 -10.11 -9.23 4.03
C VAL A 19 -9.26 -8.15 3.39
N LYS A 20 -8.77 -7.21 4.19
CA LYS A 20 -7.80 -6.21 3.74
C LYS A 20 -6.39 -6.73 4.00
N SER A 21 -5.53 -6.73 2.97
CA SER A 21 -4.11 -7.13 3.09
C SER A 21 -3.92 -8.53 3.68
N SER A 22 -4.17 -9.55 2.86
CA SER A 22 -4.21 -10.97 3.26
C SER A 22 -2.85 -11.65 3.42
N GLU A 23 -1.79 -10.88 3.75
CA GLU A 23 -0.43 -11.44 3.89
C GLU A 23 -0.29 -12.52 4.95
N PHE A 24 -1.08 -12.43 6.03
CA PHE A 24 -0.99 -13.33 7.19
C PHE A 24 -2.14 -14.34 7.26
N ILE A 25 -2.99 -14.39 6.24
CA ILE A 25 -4.17 -15.25 6.21
C ILE A 25 -3.81 -16.55 5.51
N SER A 26 -3.83 -17.65 6.26
CA SER A 26 -3.51 -18.97 5.71
C SER A 26 -4.67 -19.55 4.90
N GLU A 27 -4.34 -20.51 4.02
CA GLU A 27 -5.31 -21.27 3.25
C GLU A 27 -6.36 -21.95 4.15
N ASN A 28 -5.92 -22.59 5.22
CA ASN A 28 -6.82 -23.27 6.17
C ASN A 28 -7.80 -22.29 6.81
N LEU A 29 -7.32 -21.09 7.19
CA LEU A 29 -8.22 -20.06 7.73
C LEU A 29 -9.28 -19.66 6.73
N ILE A 30 -8.93 -19.46 5.45
CA ILE A 30 -9.94 -19.10 4.43
C ILE A 30 -10.97 -20.23 4.24
N LYS A 31 -10.52 -21.49 4.22
CA LYS A 31 -11.44 -22.65 4.14
C LYS A 31 -12.44 -22.66 5.30
N GLU A 32 -11.97 -22.45 6.52
CA GLU A 32 -12.82 -22.35 7.72
C GLU A 32 -13.79 -21.16 7.66
N LEU A 33 -13.33 -20.01 7.21
CA LEU A 33 -14.16 -18.82 7.06
C LEU A 33 -15.22 -18.98 5.95
N LYS A 34 -14.95 -19.77 4.91
CA LYS A 34 -15.94 -20.09 3.88
C LYS A 34 -17.14 -20.87 4.41
N ILE A 35 -16.96 -21.71 5.42
CA ILE A 35 -18.08 -22.41 6.08
C ILE A 35 -18.98 -21.41 6.83
N ARG A 36 -18.43 -20.27 7.23
CA ARG A 36 -19.07 -19.21 8.03
C ARG A 36 -19.57 -18.02 7.22
N SER A 37 -19.34 -18.00 5.90
CA SER A 37 -19.72 -16.85 5.09
C SER A 37 -20.24 -17.25 3.71
N LYS A 38 -21.17 -16.47 3.17
CA LYS A 38 -21.63 -16.64 1.79
C LYS A 38 -20.58 -16.23 0.77
N LYS A 39 -19.77 -15.20 1.09
CA LYS A 39 -18.69 -14.71 0.23
C LYS A 39 -17.50 -14.21 1.03
N ILE A 40 -16.28 -14.43 0.47
CA ILE A 40 -15.03 -13.89 0.99
C ILE A 40 -14.32 -13.12 -0.10
N ILE A 41 -14.04 -11.83 0.15
CA ILE A 41 -13.35 -10.95 -0.79
C ILE A 41 -12.02 -10.50 -0.19
N ALA A 42 -10.92 -10.62 -0.95
CA ALA A 42 -9.65 -10.02 -0.57
C ALA A 42 -9.42 -8.70 -1.32
N TYR A 43 -9.16 -7.63 -0.59
CA TYR A 43 -8.70 -6.34 -1.13
C TYR A 43 -7.19 -6.22 -0.95
N ILE A 44 -6.46 -6.12 -2.04
CA ILE A 44 -5.00 -6.25 -2.09
C ILE A 44 -4.39 -4.96 -2.63
N PRO A 45 -4.08 -4.00 -1.75
CA PRO A 45 -3.51 -2.70 -2.14
C PRO A 45 -2.06 -2.80 -2.58
N ASP A 46 -1.31 -3.77 -2.05
CA ASP A 46 0.09 -4.00 -2.40
C ASP A 46 0.26 -5.03 -3.54
N ASN A 47 1.47 -5.18 -4.07
CA ASN A 47 1.78 -6.15 -5.11
C ASN A 47 2.32 -7.47 -4.53
N PRO A 48 1.52 -8.55 -4.47
CA PRO A 48 1.96 -9.83 -3.89
C PRO A 48 2.92 -10.61 -4.80
N PHE A 49 3.13 -10.16 -6.04
CA PHE A 49 3.93 -10.87 -7.04
C PHE A 49 5.36 -10.32 -7.16
N VAL A 50 5.73 -9.30 -6.40
CA VAL A 50 7.09 -8.72 -6.40
C VAL A 50 8.08 -9.72 -5.81
N LYS A 51 9.20 -9.95 -6.52
CA LYS A 51 10.25 -10.89 -6.08
C LYS A 51 10.83 -10.53 -4.70
N ARG A 52 10.99 -9.23 -4.41
CA ARG A 52 11.50 -8.70 -3.14
C ARG A 52 10.71 -9.19 -1.93
N ASP A 53 9.39 -9.31 -2.05
CA ASP A 53 8.48 -9.55 -0.93
C ASP A 53 7.93 -10.99 -0.91
N LYS A 54 8.64 -11.95 -1.54
CA LYS A 54 8.16 -13.34 -1.73
C LYS A 54 7.70 -14.02 -0.44
N LYS A 55 8.46 -13.92 0.64
CA LYS A 55 8.14 -14.56 1.94
C LYS A 55 6.91 -13.92 2.59
N ARG A 56 6.77 -12.59 2.48
CA ARG A 56 5.64 -11.83 3.04
C ARG A 56 4.30 -12.31 2.48
N TRP A 57 4.26 -12.67 1.20
CA TRP A 57 3.03 -13.02 0.50
C TRP A 57 2.81 -14.52 0.32
N SER A 58 3.58 -15.37 0.99
CA SER A 58 3.47 -16.84 0.86
C SER A 58 2.08 -17.36 1.25
N PHE A 59 1.56 -16.93 2.39
CA PHE A 59 0.21 -17.31 2.84
C PHE A 59 -0.87 -16.89 1.83
N PHE A 60 -0.82 -15.63 1.39
CA PHE A 60 -1.76 -15.15 0.38
C PHE A 60 -1.72 -15.99 -0.90
N LYS A 61 -0.54 -16.31 -1.42
CA LYS A 61 -0.41 -17.08 -2.68
C LYS A 61 -1.04 -18.45 -2.57
N ASN A 62 -0.88 -19.12 -1.44
CA ASN A 62 -1.49 -20.42 -1.18
C ASN A 62 -3.02 -20.32 -1.00
N ALA A 63 -3.49 -19.25 -0.36
CA ALA A 63 -4.89 -19.03 -0.07
C ALA A 63 -5.68 -18.38 -1.22
N ALA A 64 -5.00 -17.77 -2.20
CA ALA A 64 -5.60 -16.87 -3.18
C ALA A 64 -6.73 -17.52 -4.01
N ALA A 65 -6.59 -18.80 -4.36
CA ALA A 65 -7.60 -19.52 -5.14
C ALA A 65 -8.91 -19.77 -4.36
N HIS A 66 -8.88 -19.68 -3.04
CA HIS A 66 -10.04 -19.93 -2.18
C HIS A 66 -10.91 -18.70 -1.92
N TYR A 67 -10.46 -17.50 -2.28
CA TYR A 67 -11.28 -16.30 -2.24
C TYR A 67 -12.29 -16.28 -3.38
N ASP A 68 -13.50 -15.80 -3.12
CA ASP A 68 -14.51 -15.64 -4.16
C ASP A 68 -14.17 -14.48 -5.10
N LYS A 69 -13.51 -13.43 -4.58
CA LYS A 69 -12.99 -12.32 -5.37
C LYS A 69 -11.65 -11.81 -4.83
N LEU A 70 -10.76 -11.48 -5.77
CA LEU A 70 -9.49 -10.82 -5.51
C LEU A 70 -9.53 -9.42 -6.12
N VAL A 71 -9.52 -8.39 -5.29
CA VAL A 71 -9.64 -7.00 -5.72
C VAL A 71 -8.28 -6.32 -5.67
N PHE A 72 -7.80 -5.87 -6.81
CA PHE A 72 -6.55 -5.13 -6.96
C PHE A 72 -6.80 -3.67 -7.33
N ILE A 73 -5.85 -2.80 -6.97
CA ILE A 73 -5.92 -1.36 -7.25
C ILE A 73 -5.15 -0.92 -8.50
N GLN A 74 -4.53 -1.85 -9.21
CA GLN A 74 -3.76 -1.57 -10.42
C GLN A 74 -3.98 -2.64 -11.48
N LYS A 75 -4.22 -2.21 -12.71
CA LYS A 75 -4.47 -3.10 -13.87
C LYS A 75 -3.32 -4.09 -14.13
N SER A 76 -2.07 -3.65 -13.97
CA SER A 76 -0.89 -4.52 -14.13
C SER A 76 -0.90 -5.73 -13.20
N ARG A 77 -1.46 -5.61 -12.00
CA ARG A 77 -1.54 -6.71 -11.02
C ARG A 77 -2.55 -7.78 -11.41
N ILE A 78 -3.60 -7.40 -12.11
CA ILE A 78 -4.56 -8.37 -12.68
C ILE A 78 -3.87 -9.25 -13.71
N GLY A 79 -3.04 -8.68 -14.58
CA GLY A 79 -2.25 -9.46 -15.53
C GLY A 79 -1.30 -10.46 -14.83
N LEU A 80 -0.64 -10.02 -13.75
CA LEU A 80 0.21 -10.90 -12.93
C LEU A 80 -0.60 -11.99 -12.22
N ALA A 81 -1.77 -11.67 -11.68
CA ALA A 81 -2.66 -12.63 -11.04
C ALA A 81 -3.12 -13.72 -12.03
N LYS A 82 -3.54 -13.32 -13.23
CA LYS A 82 -3.90 -14.28 -14.30
C LYS A 82 -2.75 -15.19 -14.69
N LYS A 83 -1.52 -14.68 -14.79
CA LYS A 83 -0.30 -15.48 -15.03
C LYS A 83 -0.02 -16.48 -13.89
N ASN A 84 -0.56 -16.26 -12.70
CA ASN A 84 -0.51 -17.18 -11.56
C ASN A 84 -1.82 -17.98 -11.41
N ASN A 85 -2.60 -18.16 -12.50
CA ASN A 85 -3.84 -18.93 -12.56
C ASN A 85 -4.96 -18.45 -11.62
N LEU A 86 -4.93 -17.18 -11.20
CA LEU A 86 -5.98 -16.58 -10.39
C LEU A 86 -7.04 -15.94 -11.30
N LYS A 87 -8.23 -16.54 -11.33
CA LYS A 87 -9.30 -16.16 -12.28
C LYS A 87 -10.23 -15.07 -11.76
N ASN A 88 -10.58 -15.10 -10.49
CA ASN A 88 -11.59 -14.20 -9.89
C ASN A 88 -11.02 -12.82 -9.50
N THR A 89 -10.41 -12.13 -10.45
CA THR A 89 -9.68 -10.88 -10.24
C THR A 89 -10.46 -9.67 -10.74
N TYR A 90 -10.52 -8.62 -9.92
CA TYR A 90 -11.25 -7.39 -10.19
C TYR A 90 -10.36 -6.18 -9.96
N LEU A 91 -10.60 -5.12 -10.74
CA LEU A 91 -9.96 -3.82 -10.58
C LEU A 91 -10.92 -2.89 -9.83
N VAL A 92 -10.42 -2.29 -8.75
CA VAL A 92 -11.06 -1.14 -8.10
C VAL A 92 -10.01 -0.06 -7.97
N TRP A 93 -10.27 1.11 -8.54
CA TRP A 93 -9.35 2.25 -8.43
C TRP A 93 -9.31 2.78 -6.99
N PRO A 94 -8.16 3.28 -6.54
CA PRO A 94 -8.09 3.99 -5.27
C PRO A 94 -9.08 5.14 -5.27
N SER A 95 -9.84 5.25 -4.21
CA SER A 95 -10.78 6.34 -3.98
C SER A 95 -10.13 7.43 -3.12
N PHE A 96 -10.76 8.59 -3.09
CA PHE A 96 -10.43 9.68 -2.20
C PHE A 96 -11.67 10.05 -1.36
N GLU A 97 -11.44 10.60 -0.18
CA GLU A 97 -12.50 11.14 0.67
C GLU A 97 -12.65 12.63 0.38
N GLN A 98 -13.76 12.99 -0.27
CA GLN A 98 -13.97 14.36 -0.77
C GLN A 98 -14.03 15.43 0.32
N HIS A 99 -14.42 15.06 1.56
CA HIS A 99 -14.45 15.99 2.68
C HIS A 99 -13.06 16.30 3.23
N ILE A 100 -12.12 15.37 3.05
CA ILE A 100 -10.74 15.48 3.52
C ILE A 100 -9.82 15.93 2.39
N HIS A 101 -9.89 15.26 1.23
CA HIS A 101 -9.04 15.52 0.06
C HIS A 101 -9.64 16.60 -0.85
N LYS A 102 -9.69 17.82 -0.35
CA LYS A 102 -10.21 19.00 -1.07
C LYS A 102 -9.21 20.14 -1.03
N LYS A 103 -9.39 21.12 -1.92
CA LYS A 103 -8.59 22.35 -1.84
C LYS A 103 -8.88 23.07 -0.52
N HIS A 104 -7.84 23.34 0.24
CA HIS A 104 -7.89 24.13 1.46
C HIS A 104 -7.44 25.56 1.18
N HIS A 105 -7.99 26.51 1.92
CA HIS A 105 -7.46 27.87 1.92
C HIS A 105 -6.08 27.86 2.59
N ILE A 106 -5.06 28.28 1.87
CA ILE A 106 -3.69 28.31 2.33
C ILE A 106 -3.30 29.77 2.58
N SER A 107 -2.86 30.10 3.78
CA SER A 107 -2.38 31.43 4.14
C SER A 107 -1.11 31.81 3.35
N LYS A 108 -0.79 33.11 3.30
CA LYS A 108 0.45 33.60 2.67
C LYS A 108 1.70 32.96 3.30
N ILE A 109 1.68 32.78 4.64
CA ILE A 109 2.79 32.14 5.38
C ILE A 109 2.97 30.70 4.98
N GLU A 110 1.88 29.94 4.89
CA GLU A 110 1.92 28.53 4.46
C GLU A 110 2.36 28.41 3.02
N LYS A 111 1.87 29.26 2.10
CA LYS A 111 2.35 29.30 0.71
C LYS A 111 3.86 29.49 0.64
N LYS A 112 4.44 30.41 1.45
CA LYS A 112 5.89 30.62 1.51
C LYS A 112 6.62 29.40 2.08
N ARG A 113 6.07 28.78 3.14
CA ARG A 113 6.65 27.63 3.85
C ARG A 113 6.69 26.37 3.00
N TYR A 114 5.64 26.13 2.22
CA TYR A 114 5.48 24.90 1.40
C TYR A 114 5.77 25.11 -0.08
N LYS A 115 6.34 26.25 -0.47
CA LYS A 115 6.72 26.52 -1.85
C LYS A 115 7.90 25.65 -2.25
N ASN A 116 7.62 24.59 -3.00
CA ASN A 116 8.63 23.71 -3.61
C ASN A 116 8.21 23.40 -5.06
N GLU A 117 9.17 23.17 -5.94
CA GLU A 117 8.87 22.77 -7.33
C GLU A 117 8.38 21.32 -7.38
N ILE A 118 9.03 20.47 -6.56
CA ILE A 118 8.72 19.04 -6.49
C ILE A 118 8.56 18.65 -5.02
N VAL A 119 7.43 18.02 -4.70
CA VAL A 119 7.20 17.42 -3.39
C VAL A 119 6.96 15.92 -3.56
N PHE A 120 7.66 15.11 -2.79
CA PHE A 120 7.45 13.69 -2.72
C PHE A 120 7.14 13.24 -1.29
N ILE A 121 6.06 12.51 -1.13
CA ILE A 121 5.68 11.91 0.16
C ILE A 121 5.72 10.39 0.01
N GLY A 122 6.62 9.73 0.72
CA GLY A 122 6.72 8.29 0.65
C GLY A 122 7.98 7.69 1.27
N THR A 123 7.90 6.38 1.54
CA THR A 123 9.01 5.59 2.08
C THR A 123 10.13 5.46 1.05
N TRP A 124 11.37 5.48 1.53
CA TRP A 124 12.54 5.21 0.70
C TRP A 124 12.55 3.77 0.17
N PHE A 125 12.93 3.65 -1.11
CA PHE A 125 13.35 2.43 -1.79
C PHE A 125 14.55 2.76 -2.68
N PRO A 126 15.42 1.78 -3.02
CA PRO A 126 16.64 2.02 -3.80
C PRO A 126 16.40 2.76 -5.12
N GLU A 127 15.34 2.40 -5.85
CA GLU A 127 14.96 3.03 -7.11
C GLU A 127 14.53 4.51 -6.93
N ARG A 128 13.84 4.80 -5.83
CA ARG A 128 13.43 6.17 -5.47
C ARG A 128 14.63 7.02 -5.09
N GLY A 129 15.54 6.47 -4.28
CA GLY A 129 16.77 7.14 -3.90
C GLY A 129 17.58 7.59 -5.10
N LYS A 130 17.85 6.67 -6.03
CA LYS A 130 18.54 6.96 -7.29
C LYS A 130 17.87 8.05 -8.12
N PHE A 131 16.53 8.01 -8.20
CA PHE A 131 15.74 8.98 -8.96
C PHE A 131 15.87 10.38 -8.34
N PHE A 132 15.59 10.53 -7.05
CA PHE A 132 15.63 11.83 -6.39
C PHE A 132 17.06 12.40 -6.26
N TYR A 133 18.06 11.55 -6.13
CA TYR A 133 19.45 11.98 -6.20
C TYR A 133 19.78 12.64 -7.56
N LYS A 134 19.34 12.03 -8.66
CA LYS A 134 19.54 12.62 -10.00
C LYS A 134 18.83 13.97 -10.12
N LEU A 135 17.58 14.07 -9.70
CA LEU A 135 16.83 15.33 -9.74
C LEU A 135 17.49 16.42 -8.89
N ASN A 136 18.00 16.06 -7.71
CA ASN A 136 18.70 17.00 -6.85
C ASN A 136 19.99 17.53 -7.47
N LYS A 137 20.75 16.67 -8.19
CA LYS A 137 21.92 17.07 -8.96
C LYS A 137 21.62 18.06 -10.11
N LEU A 138 20.41 18.02 -10.64
CA LEU A 138 19.95 18.98 -11.66
C LEU A 138 19.55 20.35 -11.06
N GLY A 139 19.72 20.53 -9.74
CA GLY A 139 19.41 21.78 -9.07
C GLY A 139 17.92 22.03 -8.81
N LEU A 140 17.05 21.05 -9.01
CA LEU A 140 15.62 21.19 -8.77
C LEU A 140 15.30 21.36 -7.29
N ASN A 141 14.37 22.24 -6.97
CA ASN A 141 13.91 22.47 -5.61
C ASN A 141 12.94 21.35 -5.18
N ILE A 142 13.51 20.31 -4.56
CA ILE A 142 12.78 19.11 -4.15
C ILE A 142 12.60 19.11 -2.64
N LYS A 143 11.40 18.70 -2.19
CA LYS A 143 11.16 18.38 -0.78
C LYS A 143 10.62 16.96 -0.65
N ILE A 144 11.27 16.17 0.18
CA ILE A 144 10.96 14.76 0.40
C ILE A 144 10.48 14.57 1.84
N TYR A 145 9.33 13.93 2.01
CA TYR A 145 8.78 13.53 3.32
C TYR A 145 8.63 12.02 3.36
N GLY A 146 9.14 11.37 4.41
CA GLY A 146 8.93 9.94 4.54
C GLY A 146 9.92 9.21 5.43
N THR A 147 9.73 7.90 5.51
CA THR A 147 10.54 7.01 6.35
C THR A 147 11.65 6.34 5.56
N ARG A 148 12.64 5.80 6.29
CA ARG A 148 13.75 4.98 5.78
C ARG A 148 14.75 5.71 4.88
N TRP A 149 14.64 7.01 4.64
CA TRP A 149 15.53 7.77 3.77
C TRP A 149 16.99 7.79 4.25
N LYS A 150 17.25 7.61 5.54
CA LYS A 150 18.62 7.41 6.08
C LYS A 150 19.35 6.20 5.50
N LYS A 151 18.63 5.27 4.83
CA LYS A 151 19.22 4.11 4.16
C LYS A 151 19.77 4.42 2.76
N ASP A 152 19.53 5.62 2.24
CA ASP A 152 20.03 6.01 0.93
C ASP A 152 21.54 6.25 1.01
N PRO A 153 22.34 5.67 0.09
CA PRO A 153 23.79 5.93 0.03
C PRO A 153 24.14 7.42 -0.15
N ASN A 154 23.24 8.19 -0.76
CA ASN A 154 23.42 9.63 -0.99
C ASN A 154 22.63 10.49 0.02
N PHE A 155 22.26 9.92 1.18
CA PHE A 155 21.43 10.62 2.16
C PHE A 155 22.04 11.96 2.59
N GLU A 156 23.34 11.98 2.91
CA GLU A 156 24.02 13.20 3.37
C GLU A 156 23.96 14.32 2.33
N PHE A 157 24.08 13.98 1.05
CA PHE A 157 23.92 14.95 -0.05
C PHE A 157 22.50 15.54 -0.13
N MET A 158 21.48 14.72 0.11
CA MET A 158 20.08 15.12 0.00
C MET A 158 19.45 15.53 1.35
N LYS A 159 20.16 15.46 2.44
CA LYS A 159 19.66 15.60 3.82
C LYS A 159 18.81 16.86 4.06
N LYS A 160 19.22 18.01 3.51
CA LYS A 160 18.49 19.26 3.61
C LYS A 160 17.10 19.23 2.95
N ASN A 161 16.92 18.35 1.99
CA ASN A 161 15.68 18.18 1.22
C ASN A 161 14.74 17.16 1.87
N ILE A 162 15.22 16.38 2.86
CA ILE A 162 14.49 15.24 3.43
C ILE A 162 13.98 15.59 4.83
N THR A 163 12.68 15.43 5.03
CA THR A 163 12.04 15.41 6.35
C THR A 163 11.67 13.99 6.70
N LEU A 164 12.33 13.44 7.72
CA LEU A 164 12.10 12.09 8.18
C LEU A 164 10.82 11.96 8.99
N GLY A 165 10.16 10.80 8.86
CA GLY A 165 8.98 10.46 9.65
C GLY A 165 7.75 10.17 8.80
N HIS A 166 6.65 9.89 9.49
CA HIS A 166 5.35 9.72 8.86
C HIS A 166 4.70 11.10 8.66
N VAL A 167 4.11 11.29 7.49
CA VAL A 167 3.19 12.40 7.25
C VAL A 167 1.79 11.84 7.42
N GLY A 168 1.14 12.21 8.52
CA GLY A 168 -0.23 11.78 8.80
C GLY A 168 -1.26 12.71 8.15
N ASN A 169 -2.45 12.18 7.90
CA ASN A 169 -3.61 12.99 7.59
C ASN A 169 -3.94 13.89 8.83
N PRO A 170 -4.22 15.22 8.72
CA PRO A 170 -4.54 15.96 7.48
C PRO A 170 -3.35 16.57 6.73
N LYS A 171 -2.11 16.28 7.09
CA LYS A 171 -0.92 16.87 6.44
C LYS A 171 -0.68 16.42 4.98
N TYR A 172 -1.47 15.46 4.50
CA TYR A 172 -1.46 15.03 3.10
C TYR A 172 -2.35 15.84 2.18
N SER A 173 -3.30 16.57 2.75
CA SER A 173 -4.28 17.36 2.01
C SER A 173 -3.75 18.72 1.59
#